data_95468b26faa579be75bcc72a610f92be
#
_entry.id   95468b26faa579be75bcc72a610f92be
#
_cell.length_a   1.000
_cell.length_b   1.000
_cell.length_c   1.000
_cell.angle_alpha   90.00
_cell.angle_beta   90.00
_cell.angle_gamma   90.00
#
_symmetry.space_group_name_H-M   'P 1'
#
loop_
_entity.id
_entity.type
_entity.pdbx_description
1 polymer ?
#
loop_
_entity_poly.entity_id
_entity_poly.type
_entity_poly.pdbx_seq_one_letter_code
_entity_poly.pdbx_strand_id
1 'polypeptide(L)'
;MKAMLLSAPNELALREVDDPVAGEGEVVVEVAVCGVCRTDLQIVSGDIEMRKRPVIPGHQVVGRIAETGERVGLAWLAGACGRCAQCRAGRENLCELAEFRGWTVDGGYAERVVARRDYTFALPEALDDIEAAPLLCAGIIGYRSLRLSGIQPGGRLGLFGFGSSAHLAIQVARHWGCEVLVFSRSPAEHRLAQELGAAWVGGYDDAPPEPLDAAVTFAPAGSVVISALKALAPGATVAINAIHLDGIPAFDYDLLWRERVLRSVANFTRADANEFLELAARIPIRAQTQTFALAEAPEALARLAAGEVQGSAVLVVG
;
A
#
# COMPACT_ATOMS: atom_id res chain seq x y z
N MET A 1 -4.27 -23.96 -14.45
CA MET A 1 -3.52 -23.45 -13.29
C MET A 1 -4.40 -23.40 -12.05
N LYS A 2 -3.80 -23.46 -10.85
CA LYS A 2 -4.52 -23.23 -9.60
C LYS A 2 -4.67 -21.74 -9.32
N ALA A 3 -5.85 -21.31 -8.87
CA ALA A 3 -6.13 -19.94 -8.49
C ALA A 3 -7.20 -19.87 -7.38
N MET A 4 -7.10 -18.85 -6.54
CA MET A 4 -8.17 -18.48 -5.61
C MET A 4 -9.18 -17.61 -6.34
N LEU A 5 -10.35 -18.16 -6.60
CA LEU A 5 -11.41 -17.49 -7.38
C LEU A 5 -12.48 -16.94 -6.44
N LEU A 6 -12.74 -15.63 -6.53
CA LEU A 6 -13.82 -14.95 -5.85
C LEU A 6 -15.03 -14.86 -6.79
N SER A 7 -16.07 -15.64 -6.51
CA SER A 7 -17.30 -15.69 -7.33
C SER A 7 -18.36 -14.69 -6.86
N ALA A 8 -18.46 -14.51 -5.54
CA ALA A 8 -19.34 -13.55 -4.87
C ALA A 8 -18.69 -13.14 -3.53
N PRO A 9 -19.18 -12.09 -2.86
CA PRO A 9 -18.66 -11.70 -1.55
C PRO A 9 -18.61 -12.90 -0.59
N ASN A 10 -17.43 -13.08 0.06
CA ASN A 10 -17.11 -14.18 0.95
C ASN A 10 -17.07 -15.59 0.29
N GLU A 11 -17.15 -15.69 -1.03
CA GLU A 11 -17.05 -16.95 -1.77
C GLU A 11 -15.68 -17.09 -2.45
N LEU A 12 -14.59 -17.01 -1.69
CA LEU A 12 -13.22 -17.22 -2.16
C LEU A 12 -12.85 -18.69 -2.03
N ALA A 13 -12.52 -19.35 -3.14
CA ALA A 13 -12.18 -20.77 -3.15
C ALA A 13 -11.07 -21.11 -4.14
N LEU A 14 -10.21 -22.06 -3.79
CA LEU A 14 -9.22 -22.63 -4.70
C LEU A 14 -9.93 -23.39 -5.84
N ARG A 15 -9.56 -23.09 -7.08
CA ARG A 15 -10.09 -23.70 -8.29
C ARG A 15 -8.97 -23.98 -9.28
N GLU A 16 -9.20 -24.97 -10.14
CA GLU A 16 -8.45 -25.10 -11.38
C GLU A 16 -9.15 -24.26 -12.44
N VAL A 17 -8.38 -23.40 -13.11
CA VAL A 17 -8.82 -22.52 -14.19
C VAL A 17 -7.86 -22.62 -15.36
N ASP A 18 -8.28 -22.19 -16.53
CA ASP A 18 -7.41 -22.15 -17.72
C ASP A 18 -6.20 -21.24 -17.48
N ASP A 19 -5.08 -21.56 -18.08
CA ASP A 19 -3.91 -20.71 -18.06
C ASP A 19 -4.21 -19.39 -18.79
N PRO A 20 -3.81 -18.23 -18.23
CA PRO A 20 -4.05 -16.95 -18.86
C PRO A 20 -3.16 -16.78 -20.10
N VAL A 21 -3.71 -16.11 -21.11
CA VAL A 21 -3.03 -15.82 -22.38
C VAL A 21 -2.76 -14.32 -22.47
N ALA A 22 -1.50 -13.94 -22.66
CA ALA A 22 -1.11 -12.55 -22.84
C ALA A 22 -1.55 -12.02 -24.22
N GLY A 23 -2.10 -10.82 -24.25
CA GLY A 23 -2.38 -10.06 -25.44
C GLY A 23 -1.19 -9.20 -25.91
N GLU A 24 -1.42 -8.34 -26.90
CA GLU A 24 -0.39 -7.41 -27.38
C GLU A 24 0.03 -6.43 -26.27
N GLY A 25 1.33 -6.31 -26.01
CA GLY A 25 1.89 -5.46 -24.95
C GLY A 25 1.74 -6.03 -23.54
N GLU A 26 1.28 -7.27 -23.41
CA GLU A 26 1.16 -7.99 -22.15
C GLU A 26 2.18 -9.12 -22.03
N VAL A 27 2.39 -9.57 -20.82
CA VAL A 27 3.25 -10.71 -20.47
C VAL A 27 2.54 -11.62 -19.47
N VAL A 28 2.84 -12.91 -19.51
CA VAL A 28 2.47 -13.86 -18.45
C VAL A 28 3.55 -13.83 -17.38
N VAL A 29 3.16 -13.66 -16.11
CA VAL A 29 4.05 -13.74 -14.96
C VAL A 29 3.73 -15.01 -14.18
N GLU A 30 4.73 -15.85 -14.00
CA GLU A 30 4.70 -16.98 -13.06
C GLU A 30 4.89 -16.43 -11.65
N VAL A 31 3.88 -16.64 -10.80
CA VAL A 31 3.81 -16.04 -9.47
C VAL A 31 4.60 -16.90 -8.48
N ALA A 32 5.60 -16.31 -7.85
CA ALA A 32 6.30 -16.93 -6.73
C ALA A 32 5.56 -16.67 -5.41
N VAL A 33 5.23 -15.41 -5.15
CA VAL A 33 4.50 -14.99 -3.95
C VAL A 33 3.54 -13.85 -4.25
N CYS A 34 2.50 -13.70 -3.40
CA CYS A 34 1.60 -12.56 -3.43
C CYS A 34 1.27 -12.08 -2.01
N GLY A 35 1.52 -10.80 -1.72
CA GLY A 35 1.14 -10.21 -0.44
C GLY A 35 -0.37 -10.08 -0.28
N VAL A 36 -0.83 -10.13 0.98
CA VAL A 36 -2.24 -9.99 1.39
C VAL A 36 -2.43 -8.64 2.06
N CYS A 37 -3.41 -7.88 1.61
CA CYS A 37 -3.67 -6.52 2.05
C CYS A 37 -5.11 -6.34 2.53
N ARG A 38 -5.36 -5.30 3.30
CA ARG A 38 -6.72 -4.95 3.73
C ARG A 38 -7.66 -4.68 2.55
N THR A 39 -7.15 -4.21 1.42
CA THR A 39 -7.94 -4.02 0.20
C THR A 39 -8.46 -5.35 -0.35
N ASP A 40 -7.64 -6.42 -0.32
CA ASP A 40 -8.09 -7.76 -0.74
C ASP A 40 -9.19 -8.25 0.18
N LEU A 41 -9.07 -8.04 1.50
CA LEU A 41 -10.12 -8.34 2.47
C LEU A 41 -11.41 -7.59 2.16
N GLN A 42 -11.34 -6.28 1.88
CA GLN A 42 -12.51 -5.45 1.56
C GLN A 42 -13.20 -5.86 0.25
N ILE A 43 -12.43 -6.33 -0.75
CA ILE A 43 -12.99 -6.87 -2.00
C ILE A 43 -13.67 -8.23 -1.72
N VAL A 44 -13.03 -9.10 -0.94
CA VAL A 44 -13.55 -10.42 -0.61
C VAL A 44 -14.79 -10.32 0.27
N SER A 45 -14.84 -9.42 1.26
CA SER A 45 -16.04 -9.19 2.10
C SER A 45 -17.17 -8.50 1.36
N GLY A 46 -16.87 -7.78 0.25
CA GLY A 46 -17.84 -6.98 -0.48
C GLY A 46 -18.00 -5.55 0.04
N ASP A 47 -17.16 -5.09 0.98
CA ASP A 47 -17.10 -3.69 1.41
C ASP A 47 -16.69 -2.76 0.25
N ILE A 48 -15.90 -3.29 -0.68
CA ILE A 48 -15.63 -2.69 -1.98
C ILE A 48 -16.36 -3.53 -3.03
N GLU A 49 -17.24 -2.89 -3.80
CA GLU A 49 -18.02 -3.56 -4.85
C GLU A 49 -17.10 -4.23 -5.88
N MET A 50 -17.36 -5.51 -6.18
CA MET A 50 -16.63 -6.26 -7.21
C MET A 50 -16.88 -5.66 -8.59
N ARG A 51 -15.81 -5.26 -9.30
CA ARG A 51 -15.87 -4.71 -10.66
C ARG A 51 -15.71 -5.78 -11.75
N LYS A 52 -15.10 -6.91 -11.42
CA LYS A 52 -14.99 -8.10 -12.27
C LYS A 52 -15.58 -9.29 -11.52
N ARG A 53 -16.35 -10.15 -12.20
CA ARG A 53 -16.96 -11.36 -11.62
C ARG A 53 -16.90 -12.52 -12.62
N PRO A 54 -16.30 -13.67 -12.27
CA PRO A 54 -15.44 -13.85 -11.09
C PRO A 54 -14.12 -13.08 -11.22
N VAL A 55 -13.39 -12.89 -10.11
CA VAL A 55 -12.06 -12.27 -10.10
C VAL A 55 -11.10 -13.09 -9.25
N ILE A 56 -9.84 -13.11 -9.64
CA ILE A 56 -8.73 -13.60 -8.81
C ILE A 56 -8.17 -12.40 -8.06
N PRO A 57 -8.22 -12.36 -6.71
CA PRO A 57 -7.67 -11.26 -5.91
C PRO A 57 -6.12 -11.22 -5.92
N GLY A 58 -5.55 -10.28 -5.17
CA GLY A 58 -4.11 -10.17 -4.94
C GLY A 58 -3.42 -9.19 -5.87
N HIS A 59 -2.68 -8.24 -5.29
CA HIS A 59 -2.07 -7.14 -6.05
C HIS A 59 -0.63 -6.81 -5.65
N GLN A 60 0.00 -7.64 -4.82
CA GLN A 60 1.39 -7.49 -4.38
C GLN A 60 2.19 -8.70 -4.88
N VAL A 61 2.32 -8.80 -6.20
CA VAL A 61 2.85 -10.00 -6.87
C VAL A 61 4.35 -9.88 -7.08
N VAL A 62 5.08 -10.87 -6.66
CA VAL A 62 6.47 -11.10 -7.09
C VAL A 62 6.50 -12.38 -7.91
N GLY A 63 7.15 -12.33 -9.06
CA GLY A 63 7.23 -13.47 -9.95
C GLY A 63 8.24 -13.28 -11.08
N ARG A 64 8.14 -14.15 -12.07
CA ARG A 64 9.00 -14.09 -13.26
C ARG A 64 8.16 -14.08 -14.53
N ILE A 65 8.59 -13.28 -15.49
CA ILE A 65 7.99 -13.30 -16.84
C ILE A 65 8.30 -14.65 -17.47
N ALA A 66 7.25 -15.40 -17.84
CA ALA A 66 7.37 -16.78 -18.31
C ALA A 66 8.30 -16.93 -19.53
N GLU A 67 8.28 -15.94 -20.44
CA GLU A 67 9.07 -15.98 -21.68
C GLU A 67 10.55 -15.66 -21.46
N THR A 68 10.88 -14.75 -20.55
CA THR A 68 12.24 -14.20 -20.39
C THR A 68 12.94 -14.65 -19.10
N GLY A 69 12.19 -15.13 -18.11
CA GLY A 69 12.69 -15.41 -16.77
C GLY A 69 12.98 -14.14 -15.95
N GLU A 70 12.73 -12.95 -16.48
CA GLU A 70 12.95 -11.68 -15.78
C GLU A 70 12.12 -11.60 -14.51
N ARG A 71 12.77 -11.29 -13.38
CA ARG A 71 12.11 -11.11 -12.08
C ARG A 71 11.41 -9.77 -12.01
N VAL A 72 10.11 -9.76 -11.74
CA VAL A 72 9.27 -8.56 -11.73
C VAL A 72 8.33 -8.52 -10.54
N GLY A 73 7.96 -7.29 -10.16
CA GLY A 73 6.86 -7.00 -9.26
C GLY A 73 5.65 -6.47 -10.01
N LEU A 74 4.45 -6.83 -9.54
CA LEU A 74 3.20 -6.24 -9.99
C LEU A 74 2.50 -5.62 -8.79
N ALA A 75 1.95 -4.42 -9.00
CA ALA A 75 1.32 -3.64 -7.96
C ALA A 75 -0.16 -3.37 -8.25
N TRP A 76 -0.84 -2.60 -7.40
CA TRP A 76 -2.28 -2.33 -7.51
C TRP A 76 -2.69 -1.71 -8.85
N LEU A 77 -1.97 -0.67 -9.33
CA LEU A 77 -2.24 -0.05 -10.61
C LEU A 77 -1.76 -0.97 -11.73
N ALA A 78 -2.69 -1.58 -12.46
CA ALA A 78 -2.43 -2.57 -13.50
C ALA A 78 -2.42 -1.96 -14.91
N GLY A 79 -3.04 -0.80 -15.09
CA GLY A 79 -3.14 -0.14 -16.39
C GLY A 79 -3.77 1.24 -16.31
N ALA A 80 -3.59 2.04 -17.36
CA ALA A 80 -4.30 3.30 -17.57
C ALA A 80 -4.39 3.60 -19.07
N CYS A 81 -5.25 4.54 -19.48
CA CYS A 81 -5.50 4.79 -20.91
C CYS A 81 -4.34 5.47 -21.67
N GLY A 82 -3.34 6.02 -20.97
CA GLY A 82 -2.17 6.69 -21.56
C GLY A 82 -2.43 8.05 -22.26
N ARG A 83 -3.69 8.40 -22.54
CA ARG A 83 -4.04 9.54 -23.42
C ARG A 83 -4.89 10.65 -22.78
N CYS A 84 -5.50 10.43 -21.61
CA CYS A 84 -6.25 11.49 -20.92
C CYS A 84 -5.32 12.55 -20.31
N ALA A 85 -5.89 13.66 -19.85
CA ALA A 85 -5.12 14.75 -19.26
C ALA A 85 -4.29 14.29 -18.03
N GLN A 86 -4.85 13.39 -17.22
CA GLN A 86 -4.16 12.84 -16.06
C GLN A 86 -2.96 11.97 -16.46
N CYS A 87 -3.13 11.06 -17.44
CA CYS A 87 -2.04 10.22 -17.92
C CYS A 87 -0.91 11.04 -18.54
N ARG A 88 -1.25 12.05 -19.37
CA ARG A 88 -0.25 12.94 -19.99
C ARG A 88 0.49 13.80 -18.97
N ALA A 89 -0.11 14.03 -17.81
CA ALA A 89 0.49 14.78 -16.71
C ALA A 89 1.26 13.86 -15.71
N GLY A 90 1.45 12.57 -16.03
CA GLY A 90 2.11 11.61 -15.12
C GLY A 90 1.30 11.32 -13.85
N ARG A 91 -0.02 11.44 -13.93
CA ARG A 91 -0.96 11.15 -12.84
C ARG A 91 -1.92 10.06 -13.26
N GLU A 92 -1.40 8.98 -13.85
CA GLU A 92 -2.17 7.86 -14.37
C GLU A 92 -3.01 7.14 -13.30
N ASN A 93 -2.63 7.25 -12.04
CA ASN A 93 -3.42 6.79 -10.89
C ASN A 93 -4.79 7.49 -10.77
N LEU A 94 -4.97 8.66 -11.41
CA LEU A 94 -6.22 9.43 -11.46
C LEU A 94 -6.94 9.27 -12.81
N CYS A 95 -6.53 8.32 -13.64
CA CYS A 95 -7.21 8.02 -14.88
C CYS A 95 -8.57 7.35 -14.60
N GLU A 96 -9.64 7.85 -15.22
CA GLU A 96 -10.99 7.27 -15.07
C GLU A 96 -11.08 5.84 -15.64
N LEU A 97 -10.17 5.49 -16.57
CA LEU A 97 -10.05 4.16 -17.17
C LEU A 97 -8.86 3.39 -16.57
N ALA A 98 -8.47 3.69 -15.33
CA ALA A 98 -7.43 2.94 -14.66
C ALA A 98 -7.91 1.51 -14.34
N GLU A 99 -6.99 0.56 -14.52
CA GLU A 99 -7.20 -0.84 -14.20
C GLU A 99 -6.48 -1.17 -12.89
N PHE A 100 -7.12 -2.00 -12.06
CA PHE A 100 -6.62 -2.35 -10.74
C PHE A 100 -6.55 -3.87 -10.59
N ARG A 101 -5.38 -4.35 -10.23
CA ARG A 101 -5.05 -5.76 -10.07
C ARG A 101 -5.80 -6.38 -8.88
N GLY A 102 -6.42 -7.54 -9.14
CA GLY A 102 -7.22 -8.23 -8.13
C GLY A 102 -8.61 -7.62 -7.90
N TRP A 103 -9.01 -6.64 -8.74
CA TRP A 103 -10.31 -5.97 -8.63
C TRP A 103 -11.00 -5.75 -9.98
N THR A 104 -10.39 -5.00 -10.90
CA THR A 104 -10.93 -4.79 -12.26
C THR A 104 -10.31 -5.76 -13.28
N VAL A 105 -9.13 -6.26 -12.98
CA VAL A 105 -8.42 -7.33 -13.69
C VAL A 105 -7.96 -8.39 -12.69
N ASP A 106 -7.62 -9.60 -13.16
CA ASP A 106 -7.16 -10.68 -12.29
C ASP A 106 -5.85 -10.35 -11.60
N GLY A 107 -5.70 -10.86 -10.39
CA GLY A 107 -4.57 -10.67 -9.51
C GLY A 107 -3.70 -11.91 -9.34
N GLY A 108 -2.85 -11.86 -8.30
CA GLY A 108 -1.78 -12.81 -8.06
C GLY A 108 -2.09 -13.94 -7.08
N TYR A 109 -3.33 -14.12 -6.65
CA TYR A 109 -3.69 -15.33 -5.90
C TYR A 109 -3.85 -16.52 -6.84
N ALA A 110 -2.86 -16.75 -7.70
CA ALA A 110 -2.83 -17.76 -8.74
C ALA A 110 -1.39 -18.10 -9.12
N GLU A 111 -1.19 -19.27 -9.74
CA GLU A 111 0.12 -19.68 -10.24
C GLU A 111 0.64 -18.78 -11.36
N ARG A 112 -0.25 -18.16 -12.14
CA ARG A 112 0.09 -17.25 -13.25
C ARG A 112 -0.87 -16.08 -13.31
N VAL A 113 -0.38 -14.93 -13.79
CA VAL A 113 -1.18 -13.73 -14.01
C VAL A 113 -0.70 -12.99 -15.26
N VAL A 114 -1.64 -12.43 -16.04
CA VAL A 114 -1.30 -11.50 -17.13
C VAL A 114 -1.04 -10.11 -16.58
N ALA A 115 -0.03 -9.45 -17.09
CA ALA A 115 0.28 -8.07 -16.78
C ALA A 115 0.66 -7.28 -18.03
N ARG A 116 0.27 -6.03 -18.10
CA ARG A 116 0.81 -5.10 -19.09
C ARG A 116 2.29 -4.90 -18.81
N ARG A 117 3.12 -5.03 -19.84
CA ARG A 117 4.58 -4.94 -19.72
C ARG A 117 5.04 -3.60 -19.12
N ASP A 118 4.37 -2.51 -19.47
CA ASP A 118 4.66 -1.16 -18.96
C ASP A 118 4.18 -0.91 -17.50
N TYR A 119 3.54 -1.90 -16.87
CA TYR A 119 3.14 -1.94 -15.46
C TYR A 119 3.80 -3.09 -14.69
N THR A 120 4.92 -3.62 -15.19
CA THR A 120 5.82 -4.48 -14.42
C THR A 120 6.96 -3.64 -13.85
N PHE A 121 7.40 -3.95 -12.64
CA PHE A 121 8.43 -3.21 -11.93
C PHE A 121 9.64 -4.10 -11.65
N ALA A 122 10.84 -3.61 -11.97
CA ALA A 122 12.07 -4.28 -11.58
C ALA A 122 12.19 -4.31 -10.04
N LEU A 123 12.57 -5.45 -9.48
CA LEU A 123 12.73 -5.61 -8.04
C LEU A 123 14.21 -5.59 -7.65
N PRO A 124 14.56 -5.01 -6.48
CA PRO A 124 15.91 -5.08 -5.94
C PRO A 124 16.37 -6.53 -5.77
N GLU A 125 17.56 -6.88 -6.29
CA GLU A 125 18.13 -8.22 -6.16
C GLU A 125 18.46 -8.60 -4.70
N ALA A 126 18.73 -7.58 -3.87
CA ALA A 126 19.05 -7.76 -2.45
C ALA A 126 17.84 -8.20 -1.58
N LEU A 127 16.62 -8.08 -2.09
CA LEU A 127 15.41 -8.48 -1.38
C LEU A 127 14.94 -9.85 -1.91
N ASP A 128 14.61 -10.77 -1.00
CA ASP A 128 13.92 -11.99 -1.39
C ASP A 128 12.48 -11.70 -1.82
N ASP A 129 11.80 -12.72 -2.38
CA ASP A 129 10.45 -12.54 -2.92
C ASP A 129 9.42 -12.20 -1.83
N ILE A 130 9.59 -12.78 -0.64
CA ILE A 130 8.68 -12.59 0.50
C ILE A 130 8.80 -11.16 1.05
N GLU A 131 10.04 -10.66 1.20
CA GLU A 131 10.30 -9.29 1.66
C GLU A 131 9.87 -8.24 0.61
N ALA A 132 9.99 -8.56 -0.68
CA ALA A 132 9.65 -7.66 -1.78
C ALA A 132 8.13 -7.47 -1.96
N ALA A 133 7.31 -8.51 -1.67
CA ALA A 133 5.87 -8.45 -1.92
C ALA A 133 5.17 -7.27 -1.20
N PRO A 134 5.36 -7.01 0.11
CA PRO A 134 4.74 -5.87 0.79
C PRO A 134 5.15 -4.50 0.24
N LEU A 135 6.35 -4.41 -0.36
CA LEU A 135 6.84 -3.16 -0.92
C LEU A 135 5.98 -2.69 -2.09
N LEU A 136 5.39 -3.63 -2.86
CA LEU A 136 4.57 -3.35 -4.05
C LEU A 136 3.20 -2.71 -3.75
N CYS A 137 2.80 -2.63 -2.47
CA CYS A 137 1.61 -1.90 -2.06
C CYS A 137 1.94 -0.97 -0.89
N ALA A 138 2.14 -1.55 0.31
CA ALA A 138 2.36 -0.79 1.54
C ALA A 138 3.59 0.15 1.45
N GLY A 139 4.66 -0.32 0.79
CA GLY A 139 5.87 0.48 0.57
C GLY A 139 5.64 1.63 -0.40
N ILE A 140 5.15 1.34 -1.61
CA ILE A 140 4.92 2.38 -2.64
C ILE A 140 3.92 3.43 -2.15
N ILE A 141 2.79 3.02 -1.52
CA ILE A 141 1.80 3.99 -1.06
C ILE A 141 2.29 4.78 0.15
N GLY A 142 3.09 4.17 1.03
CA GLY A 142 3.78 4.85 2.12
C GLY A 142 4.71 5.94 1.58
N TYR A 143 5.56 5.60 0.62
CA TYR A 143 6.46 6.55 -0.06
C TYR A 143 5.69 7.72 -0.71
N ARG A 144 4.63 7.41 -1.50
CA ARG A 144 3.80 8.45 -2.10
C ARG A 144 3.16 9.35 -1.03
N SER A 145 2.73 8.78 0.09
CA SER A 145 2.14 9.57 1.18
C SER A 145 3.14 10.56 1.76
N LEU A 146 4.40 10.14 1.94
CA LEU A 146 5.49 11.05 2.36
C LEU A 146 5.70 12.16 1.33
N ARG A 147 5.76 11.85 0.03
CA ARG A 147 5.89 12.86 -1.02
C ARG A 147 4.75 13.86 -1.02
N LEU A 148 3.50 13.38 -0.90
CA LEU A 148 2.31 14.24 -0.93
C LEU A 148 2.11 15.03 0.36
N SER A 149 2.71 14.61 1.48
CA SER A 149 2.74 15.40 2.71
C SER A 149 3.67 16.61 2.61
N GLY A 150 4.58 16.62 1.64
CA GLY A 150 5.54 17.70 1.45
C GLY A 150 6.67 17.72 2.47
N ILE A 151 6.83 16.64 3.29
CA ILE A 151 7.92 16.56 4.25
C ILE A 151 9.28 16.76 3.56
N GLN A 152 10.12 17.60 4.14
CA GLN A 152 11.47 17.82 3.67
C GLN A 152 12.47 16.99 4.47
N PRO A 153 13.65 16.62 3.90
CA PRO A 153 14.72 15.99 4.67
C PRO A 153 15.04 16.77 5.95
N GLY A 154 15.15 16.05 7.06
CA GLY A 154 15.40 16.63 8.39
C GLY A 154 14.17 17.21 9.10
N GLY A 155 13.00 17.26 8.43
CA GLY A 155 11.78 17.79 9.03
C GLY A 155 11.13 16.86 10.06
N ARG A 156 10.18 17.40 10.83
CA ARG A 156 9.41 16.68 11.84
C ARG A 156 8.12 16.13 11.23
N LEU A 157 8.02 14.80 11.17
CA LEU A 157 6.93 14.05 10.55
C LEU A 157 6.06 13.34 11.58
N GLY A 158 4.74 13.54 11.54
CA GLY A 158 3.78 12.74 12.28
C GLY A 158 3.22 11.59 11.44
N LEU A 159 3.25 10.35 11.97
CA LEU A 159 2.56 9.19 11.40
C LEU A 159 1.41 8.79 12.31
N PHE A 160 0.18 8.95 11.84
CA PHE A 160 -1.05 8.67 12.60
C PHE A 160 -1.63 7.31 12.19
N GLY A 161 -1.47 6.28 13.03
CA GLY A 161 -1.63 4.87 12.75
C GLY A 161 -0.30 4.24 12.29
N PHE A 162 0.00 3.03 12.80
CA PHE A 162 1.31 2.41 12.58
C PHE A 162 1.19 0.96 12.10
N GLY A 163 0.38 0.75 11.05
CA GLY A 163 0.23 -0.53 10.37
C GLY A 163 1.25 -0.75 9.25
N SER A 164 0.91 -1.66 8.30
CA SER A 164 1.79 -2.12 7.21
C SER A 164 2.44 -0.99 6.39
N SER A 165 1.72 0.08 6.05
CA SER A 165 2.32 1.18 5.27
C SER A 165 3.19 2.10 6.11
N ALA A 166 2.79 2.37 7.36
CA ALA A 166 3.52 3.29 8.22
C ALA A 166 4.88 2.72 8.65
N HIS A 167 4.97 1.40 8.96
CA HIS A 167 6.24 0.78 9.36
C HIS A 167 7.29 0.75 8.23
N LEU A 168 6.85 0.79 6.97
CA LEU A 168 7.77 0.97 5.83
C LEU A 168 8.08 2.45 5.60
N ALA A 169 7.09 3.34 5.73
CA ALA A 169 7.26 4.77 5.55
C ALA A 169 8.24 5.39 6.57
N ILE A 170 8.22 4.95 7.84
CA ILE A 170 9.17 5.44 8.84
C ILE A 170 10.62 5.19 8.44
N GLN A 171 10.92 4.04 7.83
CA GLN A 171 12.28 3.69 7.42
C GLN A 171 12.79 4.62 6.32
N VAL A 172 11.91 5.00 5.37
CA VAL A 172 12.21 6.01 4.36
C VAL A 172 12.40 7.38 4.98
N ALA A 173 11.48 7.82 5.84
CA ALA A 173 11.56 9.14 6.49
C ALA A 173 12.83 9.26 7.36
N ARG A 174 13.18 8.19 8.07
CA ARG A 174 14.44 8.13 8.85
C ARG A 174 15.67 8.21 7.96
N HIS A 175 15.67 7.55 6.80
CA HIS A 175 16.74 7.67 5.81
C HIS A 175 16.89 9.12 5.31
N TRP A 176 15.79 9.88 5.20
CA TRP A 176 15.82 11.31 4.86
C TRP A 176 16.24 12.19 6.06
N GLY A 177 16.58 11.60 7.20
CA GLY A 177 16.98 12.33 8.42
C GLY A 177 15.82 12.96 9.18
N CYS A 178 14.57 12.61 8.87
CA CYS A 178 13.40 13.16 9.55
C CYS A 178 13.32 12.72 11.02
N GLU A 179 12.88 13.63 11.86
CA GLU A 179 12.40 13.31 13.20
C GLU A 179 10.97 12.77 13.08
N VAL A 180 10.79 11.46 13.35
CA VAL A 180 9.48 10.81 13.17
C VAL A 180 8.78 10.61 14.51
N LEU A 181 7.54 11.12 14.60
CA LEU A 181 6.64 10.96 15.73
C LEU A 181 5.50 10.04 15.32
N VAL A 182 5.18 9.04 16.13
CA VAL A 182 4.15 8.05 15.83
C VAL A 182 2.99 8.15 16.82
N PHE A 183 1.79 8.23 16.27
CA PHE A 183 0.54 8.34 17.00
C PHE A 183 -0.28 7.06 16.77
N SER A 184 -0.52 6.29 17.83
CA SER A 184 -1.28 5.04 17.77
C SER A 184 -1.93 4.72 19.13
N ARG A 185 -2.94 3.84 19.10
CA ARG A 185 -3.57 3.32 20.34
C ARG A 185 -2.98 1.99 20.79
N SER A 186 -2.13 1.39 19.96
CA SER A 186 -1.61 0.04 20.18
C SER A 186 -0.24 0.06 20.85
N PRO A 187 -0.09 -0.51 22.06
CA PRO A 187 1.24 -0.65 22.68
C PRO A 187 2.23 -1.48 21.85
N ALA A 188 1.73 -2.41 21.04
CA ALA A 188 2.58 -3.19 20.12
C ALA A 188 3.13 -2.32 18.98
N GLU A 189 2.28 -1.44 18.40
CA GLU A 189 2.71 -0.47 17.40
C GLU A 189 3.70 0.55 17.96
N HIS A 190 3.53 1.00 19.22
CA HIS A 190 4.49 1.89 19.88
C HIS A 190 5.87 1.23 20.00
N ARG A 191 5.94 -0.05 20.42
CA ARG A 191 7.22 -0.77 20.51
C ARG A 191 7.89 -0.90 19.16
N LEU A 192 7.15 -1.33 18.13
CA LEU A 192 7.67 -1.44 16.78
C LEU A 192 8.15 -0.08 16.24
N ALA A 193 7.41 1.00 16.49
CA ALA A 193 7.81 2.33 16.09
C ALA A 193 9.13 2.76 16.73
N GLN A 194 9.30 2.49 18.04
CA GLN A 194 10.55 2.78 18.77
C GLN A 194 11.72 1.94 18.24
N GLU A 195 11.51 0.65 17.96
CA GLU A 195 12.52 -0.24 17.35
C GLU A 195 12.96 0.27 15.98
N LEU A 196 12.03 0.85 15.19
CA LEU A 196 12.29 1.46 13.89
C LEU A 196 12.81 2.90 13.99
N GLY A 197 13.03 3.42 15.21
CA GLY A 197 13.68 4.70 15.45
C GLY A 197 12.73 5.91 15.49
N ALA A 198 11.45 5.73 15.87
CA ALA A 198 10.59 6.85 16.19
C ALA A 198 11.19 7.66 17.36
N ALA A 199 11.23 8.98 17.21
CA ALA A 199 11.74 9.89 18.24
C ALA A 199 10.76 10.05 19.39
N TRP A 200 9.45 9.84 19.12
CA TRP A 200 8.39 9.92 20.10
C TRP A 200 7.20 9.02 19.69
N VAL A 201 6.48 8.51 20.68
CA VAL A 201 5.24 7.73 20.49
C VAL A 201 4.18 8.20 21.47
N GLY A 202 2.90 8.24 21.02
CA GLY A 202 1.76 8.62 21.85
C GLY A 202 0.42 8.21 21.26
N GLY A 203 -0.67 8.55 21.97
CA GLY A 203 -2.05 8.39 21.48
C GLY A 203 -2.40 9.43 20.40
N TYR A 204 -3.53 9.22 19.69
CA TYR A 204 -3.94 10.13 18.61
C TYR A 204 -4.20 11.57 19.08
N ASP A 205 -4.65 11.76 20.31
CA ASP A 205 -4.99 13.08 20.88
C ASP A 205 -3.88 13.66 21.75
N ASP A 206 -2.75 12.96 21.90
CA ASP A 206 -1.60 13.47 22.63
C ASP A 206 -0.94 14.59 21.82
N ALA A 207 -0.54 15.65 22.52
CA ALA A 207 0.19 16.74 21.88
C ALA A 207 1.64 16.32 21.62
N PRO A 208 2.15 16.49 20.38
CA PRO A 208 3.57 16.29 20.12
C PRO A 208 4.40 17.32 20.91
N PRO A 209 5.69 17.02 21.21
CA PRO A 209 6.56 17.96 21.91
C PRO A 209 6.67 19.32 21.22
N GLU A 210 6.61 19.31 19.90
CA GLU A 210 6.57 20.51 19.06
C GLU A 210 5.71 20.29 17.80
N PRO A 211 5.20 21.36 17.13
CA PRO A 211 4.39 21.24 15.93
C PRO A 211 5.08 20.48 14.80
N LEU A 212 4.30 19.76 14.01
CA LEU A 212 4.76 18.91 12.91
C LEU A 212 4.88 19.71 11.61
N ASP A 213 5.97 19.48 10.85
CA ASP A 213 6.16 20.05 9.52
C ASP A 213 5.32 19.31 8.44
N ALA A 214 4.91 18.09 8.72
CA ALA A 214 3.97 17.32 7.92
C ALA A 214 3.38 16.16 8.72
N ALA A 215 2.22 15.67 8.30
CA ALA A 215 1.61 14.48 8.86
C ALA A 215 1.07 13.55 7.77
N VAL A 216 1.08 12.25 8.04
CA VAL A 216 0.40 11.24 7.23
C VAL A 216 -0.55 10.46 8.13
N THR A 217 -1.83 10.32 7.73
CA THR A 217 -2.78 9.47 8.43
C THR A 217 -2.91 8.14 7.70
N PHE A 218 -2.65 7.05 8.40
CA PHE A 218 -2.85 5.67 7.95
C PHE A 218 -4.04 4.98 8.64
N ALA A 219 -4.55 5.60 9.71
CA ALA A 219 -5.75 5.12 10.39
C ALA A 219 -7.01 5.54 9.60
N PRO A 220 -7.96 4.61 9.34
CA PRO A 220 -9.15 4.88 8.52
C PRO A 220 -10.27 5.55 9.35
N ALA A 221 -9.95 6.62 10.08
CA ALA A 221 -10.89 7.34 10.94
C ALA A 221 -10.77 8.84 10.75
N GLY A 222 -11.88 9.53 10.43
CA GLY A 222 -11.90 10.95 10.18
C GLY A 222 -11.53 11.80 11.41
N SER A 223 -11.80 11.31 12.63
CA SER A 223 -11.35 11.95 13.86
C SER A 223 -9.82 12.05 13.96
N VAL A 224 -9.10 11.03 13.45
CA VAL A 224 -7.63 11.02 13.43
C VAL A 224 -7.08 12.07 12.46
N VAL A 225 -7.79 12.39 11.38
CA VAL A 225 -7.43 13.49 10.48
C VAL A 225 -7.47 14.83 11.23
N ILE A 226 -8.45 15.01 12.11
CA ILE A 226 -8.55 16.23 12.95
C ILE A 226 -7.43 16.28 13.99
N SER A 227 -7.10 15.14 14.62
CA SER A 227 -5.96 15.07 15.56
C SER A 227 -4.64 15.42 14.85
N ALA A 228 -4.42 14.89 13.64
CA ALA A 228 -3.25 15.23 12.83
C ALA A 228 -3.21 16.73 12.46
N LEU A 229 -4.37 17.31 12.08
CA LEU A 229 -4.45 18.75 11.73
C LEU A 229 -4.11 19.66 12.91
N LYS A 230 -4.54 19.29 14.13
CA LYS A 230 -4.22 20.02 15.36
C LYS A 230 -2.72 20.04 15.66
N ALA A 231 -2.00 18.99 15.29
CA ALA A 231 -0.58 18.83 15.55
C ALA A 231 0.33 19.59 14.57
N LEU A 232 -0.22 20.11 13.45
CA LEU A 232 0.56 20.74 12.40
C LEU A 232 1.09 22.13 12.76
N ALA A 233 2.29 22.43 12.29
CA ALA A 233 2.80 23.80 12.14
C ALA A 233 2.00 24.58 11.08
N PRO A 234 2.08 25.92 11.02
CA PRO A 234 1.59 26.70 9.88
C PRO A 234 2.22 26.26 8.56
N GLY A 235 1.43 26.25 7.48
CA GLY A 235 1.88 25.86 6.14
C GLY A 235 2.05 24.36 5.92
N ALA A 236 1.89 23.54 6.95
CA ALA A 236 2.09 22.10 6.88
C ALA A 236 0.88 21.34 6.28
N THR A 237 1.11 20.12 5.81
CA THR A 237 0.11 19.27 5.15
C THR A 237 -0.17 18.00 5.93
N VAL A 238 -1.45 17.64 6.07
CA VAL A 238 -1.88 16.26 6.38
C VAL A 238 -2.16 15.53 5.07
N ALA A 239 -1.37 14.49 4.78
CA ALA A 239 -1.65 13.54 3.71
C ALA A 239 -2.52 12.40 4.25
N ILE A 240 -3.72 12.22 3.70
CA ILE A 240 -4.69 11.22 4.15
C ILE A 240 -4.55 9.98 3.28
N ASN A 241 -3.96 8.91 3.82
CA ASN A 241 -3.80 7.62 3.14
C ASN A 241 -4.85 6.63 3.65
N ALA A 242 -6.04 6.71 3.09
CA ALA A 242 -7.12 5.78 3.36
C ALA A 242 -7.94 5.56 2.08
N ILE A 243 -8.17 4.30 1.69
CA ILE A 243 -9.07 3.95 0.57
C ILE A 243 -10.52 4.17 1.02
N HIS A 244 -10.80 3.80 2.25
CA HIS A 244 -12.10 4.01 2.90
C HIS A 244 -11.87 4.78 4.19
N LEU A 245 -12.57 5.88 4.35
CA LEU A 245 -12.56 6.73 5.53
C LEU A 245 -14.00 6.97 5.95
N ASP A 246 -14.30 6.88 7.23
CA ASP A 246 -15.53 7.44 7.77
C ASP A 246 -15.55 8.97 7.56
N GLY A 247 -16.64 9.62 7.80
CA GLY A 247 -16.75 11.07 7.60
C GLY A 247 -15.74 11.83 8.44
N ILE A 248 -15.09 12.83 7.86
CA ILE A 248 -14.26 13.78 8.63
C ILE A 248 -15.23 14.66 9.44
N PRO A 249 -15.13 14.69 10.78
CA PRO A 249 -15.98 15.54 11.60
C PRO A 249 -15.86 17.00 11.25
N ALA A 250 -16.92 17.79 11.48
CA ALA A 250 -16.83 19.23 11.38
C ALA A 250 -15.76 19.79 12.36
N PHE A 251 -15.03 20.76 11.93
CA PHE A 251 -14.00 21.43 12.73
C PHE A 251 -13.97 22.93 12.45
N ASP A 252 -13.45 23.71 13.41
CA ASP A 252 -13.33 25.13 13.28
C ASP A 252 -12.28 25.51 12.25
N TYR A 253 -12.55 26.56 11.49
CA TYR A 253 -11.64 27.09 10.44
C TYR A 253 -10.25 27.43 11.00
N ASP A 254 -10.15 27.81 12.28
CA ASP A 254 -8.88 28.10 12.94
C ASP A 254 -7.86 26.95 12.90
N LEU A 255 -8.33 25.71 12.80
CA LEU A 255 -7.45 24.56 12.62
C LEU A 255 -6.83 24.51 11.22
N LEU A 256 -7.53 25.02 10.19
CA LEU A 256 -7.03 25.08 8.83
C LEU A 256 -6.33 26.41 8.53
N TRP A 257 -6.65 27.45 9.29
CA TRP A 257 -6.04 28.77 9.17
C TRP A 257 -4.51 28.68 9.15
N ARG A 258 -3.83 29.64 8.56
CA ARG A 258 -2.36 29.72 8.44
C ARG A 258 -1.81 28.72 7.40
N GLU A 259 -2.53 28.57 6.26
CA GLU A 259 -2.11 27.82 5.06
C GLU A 259 -1.90 26.32 5.29
N ARG A 260 -2.55 25.72 6.31
CA ARG A 260 -2.55 24.27 6.49
C ARG A 260 -3.36 23.58 5.41
N VAL A 261 -2.92 22.38 4.99
CA VAL A 261 -3.52 21.65 3.87
C VAL A 261 -3.99 20.28 4.34
N LEU A 262 -5.22 19.90 3.93
CA LEU A 262 -5.70 18.52 3.94
C LEU A 262 -5.65 17.98 2.51
N ARG A 263 -4.94 16.87 2.29
CA ARG A 263 -4.75 16.29 0.97
C ARG A 263 -4.94 14.79 1.00
N SER A 264 -5.85 14.25 0.17
CA SER A 264 -6.00 12.80 -0.01
C SER A 264 -4.85 12.21 -0.84
N VAL A 265 -4.52 10.95 -0.58
CA VAL A 265 -3.59 10.13 -1.35
C VAL A 265 -4.39 9.07 -2.09
N ALA A 266 -4.39 9.13 -3.41
CA ALA A 266 -5.14 8.20 -4.24
C ALA A 266 -4.16 7.30 -5.00
N ASN A 267 -3.92 6.09 -4.47
CA ASN A 267 -3.05 5.11 -5.12
C ASN A 267 -1.62 5.68 -5.37
N PHE A 268 -0.92 5.18 -6.38
CA PHE A 268 0.45 5.58 -6.74
C PHE A 268 0.58 5.72 -8.26
N THR A 269 1.62 6.42 -8.72
CA THR A 269 2.03 6.47 -10.12
C THR A 269 3.16 5.48 -10.39
N ARG A 270 3.40 5.10 -11.65
CA ARG A 270 4.58 4.28 -12.00
C ARG A 270 5.89 4.93 -11.57
N ALA A 271 5.96 6.27 -11.65
CA ALA A 271 7.12 7.01 -11.15
C ALA A 271 7.34 6.79 -9.66
N ASP A 272 6.28 6.88 -8.82
CA ASP A 272 6.40 6.60 -7.39
C ASP A 272 6.91 5.18 -7.11
N ALA A 273 6.41 4.18 -7.88
CA ALA A 273 6.84 2.80 -7.72
C ALA A 273 8.32 2.61 -8.06
N ASN A 274 8.77 3.11 -9.21
CA ASN A 274 10.16 3.00 -9.63
C ASN A 274 11.10 3.72 -8.66
N GLU A 275 10.80 4.97 -8.30
CA GLU A 275 11.61 5.75 -7.36
C GLU A 275 11.71 5.07 -5.98
N PHE A 276 10.59 4.53 -5.49
CA PHE A 276 10.60 3.83 -4.20
C PHE A 276 11.39 2.53 -4.27
N LEU A 277 11.23 1.71 -5.31
CA LEU A 277 11.95 0.43 -5.44
C LEU A 277 13.45 0.65 -5.63
N GLU A 278 13.86 1.68 -6.38
CA GLU A 278 15.26 2.11 -6.46
C GLU A 278 15.81 2.58 -5.10
N LEU A 279 15.00 3.29 -4.31
CA LEU A 279 15.36 3.68 -2.95
C LEU A 279 15.49 2.45 -2.05
N ALA A 280 14.53 1.52 -2.12
CA ALA A 280 14.53 0.28 -1.34
C ALA A 280 15.75 -0.62 -1.64
N ALA A 281 16.32 -0.52 -2.84
CA ALA A 281 17.60 -1.19 -3.17
C ALA A 281 18.81 -0.60 -2.43
N ARG A 282 18.73 0.65 -2.01
CA ARG A 282 19.85 1.41 -1.40
C ARG A 282 19.78 1.50 0.11
N ILE A 283 18.60 1.31 0.69
CA ILE A 283 18.40 1.37 2.13
C ILE A 283 17.91 0.00 2.65
N PRO A 284 18.30 -0.41 3.87
CA PRO A 284 17.92 -1.71 4.41
C PRO A 284 16.46 -1.71 4.90
N ILE A 285 15.51 -1.52 3.96
CA ILE A 285 14.08 -1.64 4.30
C ILE A 285 13.77 -3.08 4.65
N ARG A 286 13.15 -3.27 5.80
CA ARG A 286 12.67 -4.59 6.26
C ARG A 286 11.16 -4.58 6.42
N ALA A 287 10.51 -5.50 5.73
CA ALA A 287 9.11 -5.82 5.95
C ALA A 287 9.02 -7.03 6.91
N GLN A 288 8.32 -6.88 8.02
CA GLN A 288 7.94 -8.06 8.81
C GLN A 288 6.88 -8.83 8.04
N THR A 289 7.06 -10.14 7.85
CA THR A 289 6.18 -10.97 7.05
C THR A 289 5.78 -12.25 7.77
N GLN A 290 4.60 -12.74 7.44
CA GLN A 290 4.10 -14.05 7.83
C GLN A 290 3.60 -14.78 6.59
N THR A 291 4.09 -15.98 6.33
CA THR A 291 3.78 -16.75 5.11
C THR A 291 2.62 -17.71 5.30
N PHE A 292 1.88 -17.93 4.22
CA PHE A 292 0.77 -18.87 4.08
C PHE A 292 0.87 -19.55 2.71
N ALA A 293 0.37 -20.77 2.57
CA ALA A 293 0.23 -21.38 1.25
C ALA A 293 -0.92 -20.70 0.47
N LEU A 294 -0.90 -20.76 -0.87
CA LEU A 294 -1.97 -20.19 -1.71
C LEU A 294 -3.37 -20.64 -1.27
N ALA A 295 -3.55 -21.92 -0.95
CA ALA A 295 -4.84 -22.47 -0.51
C ALA A 295 -5.31 -21.91 0.85
N GLU A 296 -4.41 -21.35 1.65
CA GLU A 296 -4.68 -20.75 2.97
C GLU A 296 -5.04 -19.26 2.85
N ALA A 297 -5.25 -18.72 1.65
CA ALA A 297 -5.64 -17.33 1.47
C ALA A 297 -6.88 -16.90 2.30
N PRO A 298 -7.95 -17.72 2.46
CA PRO A 298 -9.06 -17.37 3.35
C PRO A 298 -8.64 -17.24 4.83
N GLU A 299 -7.73 -18.10 5.31
CA GLU A 299 -7.17 -18.03 6.66
C GLU A 299 -6.32 -16.76 6.84
N ALA A 300 -5.44 -16.48 5.89
CA ALA A 300 -4.62 -15.26 5.90
C ALA A 300 -5.48 -13.99 5.98
N LEU A 301 -6.57 -13.94 5.21
CA LEU A 301 -7.53 -12.83 5.25
C LEU A 301 -8.28 -12.75 6.59
N ALA A 302 -8.71 -13.88 7.15
CA ALA A 302 -9.39 -13.92 8.45
C ALA A 302 -8.46 -13.44 9.58
N ARG A 303 -7.21 -13.88 9.60
CA ARG A 303 -6.21 -13.43 10.59
C ARG A 303 -5.87 -11.95 10.42
N LEU A 304 -5.81 -11.46 9.17
CA LEU A 304 -5.65 -10.03 8.90
C LEU A 304 -6.84 -9.22 9.43
N ALA A 305 -8.07 -9.71 9.25
CA ALA A 305 -9.27 -9.08 9.78
C ALA A 305 -9.27 -9.01 11.31
N ALA A 306 -8.83 -10.08 11.97
CA ALA A 306 -8.70 -10.16 13.43
C ALA A 306 -7.54 -9.34 14.01
N GLY A 307 -6.64 -8.80 13.16
CA GLY A 307 -5.44 -8.10 13.61
C GLY A 307 -4.34 -9.02 14.17
N GLU A 308 -4.38 -10.29 13.82
CA GLU A 308 -3.45 -11.33 14.31
C GLU A 308 -2.21 -11.49 13.42
N VAL A 309 -2.16 -10.81 12.27
CA VAL A 309 -0.98 -10.78 11.40
C VAL A 309 0.01 -9.75 11.92
N GLN A 310 1.22 -10.19 12.23
CA GLN A 310 2.33 -9.30 12.56
C GLN A 310 3.05 -8.87 11.26
N GLY A 311 3.01 -7.58 10.95
CA GLY A 311 3.57 -7.06 9.70
C GLY A 311 2.65 -7.27 8.50
N SER A 312 3.07 -8.05 7.51
CA SER A 312 2.34 -8.33 6.28
C SER A 312 2.19 -9.83 6.05
N ALA A 313 0.99 -10.28 5.68
CA ALA A 313 0.78 -11.66 5.24
C ALA A 313 1.22 -11.80 3.78
N VAL A 314 1.84 -12.95 3.44
CA VAL A 314 2.32 -13.27 2.09
C VAL A 314 1.95 -14.70 1.75
N LEU A 315 1.24 -14.88 0.63
CA LEU A 315 0.95 -16.20 0.07
C LEU A 315 2.16 -16.70 -0.73
N VAL A 316 2.61 -17.90 -0.43
CA VAL A 316 3.60 -18.63 -1.23
C VAL A 316 2.82 -19.47 -2.26
N VAL A 317 3.12 -19.27 -3.53
CA VAL A 317 2.34 -19.83 -4.64
C VAL A 317 3.08 -21.01 -5.29
N GLY A 318 4.38 -20.83 -5.58
CA GLY A 318 5.22 -21.83 -6.25
C GLY A 318 6.51 -22.14 -5.52
#